data_708e9c53532540e916c3c0c53de246e7
#
_entry.id   708e9c53532540e916c3c0c53de246e7
#
_cell.length_a   1.000
_cell.length_b   1.000
_cell.length_c   1.000
_cell.angle_alpha   90.00
_cell.angle_beta   90.00
_cell.angle_gamma   90.00
#
_symmetry.space_group_name_H-M   'P 1'
#
loop_
_entity.id
_entity.type
_entity.pdbx_description
1 polymer ?
#
loop_
_entity_poly.entity_id
_entity_poly.type
_entity_poly.pdbx_seq_one_letter_code
_entity_poly.pdbx_strand_id
1 'polypeptide(L)' 'MSSPRAPKPQHLDATSKAIVEQLQADGRRSYAEIGKVVGLSEAAVRQRVQKLTES' A
#
# COMPACT_ATOMS: atom_id res chain seq x y z
N MET A 1 -7.58 20.46 -25.71
CA MET A 1 -6.82 20.34 -24.77
C MET A 1 -7.04 19.25 -23.88
N SER A 2 -6.24 18.46 -23.71
CA SER A 2 -6.45 17.43 -22.89
C SER A 2 -6.21 17.84 -21.55
N SER A 3 -7.04 17.47 -20.71
CA SER A 3 -6.86 17.68 -19.42
C SER A 3 -5.87 16.74 -18.92
N PRO A 4 -4.87 17.18 -18.36
CA PRO A 4 -3.93 16.29 -17.82
C PRO A 4 -4.50 15.57 -16.70
N ARG A 5 -4.46 14.30 -16.73
CA ARG A 5 -4.86 13.56 -15.64
C ARG A 5 -3.92 13.77 -14.56
N ALA A 6 -4.36 13.91 -13.38
CA ALA A 6 -3.49 13.97 -12.26
C ALA A 6 -2.70 12.71 -12.20
N PRO A 7 -1.41 12.79 -12.02
CA PRO A 7 -0.64 11.57 -11.91
C PRO A 7 -1.02 10.85 -10.65
N LYS A 8 -0.95 9.56 -10.69
CA LYS A 8 -1.20 8.81 -9.51
C LYS A 8 -0.18 9.15 -8.48
N PRO A 9 -0.57 9.19 -7.22
CA PRO A 9 0.41 9.35 -6.16
C PRO A 9 1.42 8.25 -6.24
N GLN A 10 2.67 8.61 -6.10
CA GLN A 10 3.72 7.64 -6.31
C GLN A 10 3.69 6.54 -5.30
N HIS A 11 3.20 6.80 -4.12
CA HIS A 11 3.17 5.78 -3.10
C HIS A 11 1.85 5.03 -3.06
N LEU A 12 0.99 5.26 -4.07
CA LEU A 12 -0.25 4.52 -4.17
C LEU A 12 -0.25 3.68 -5.43
N ASP A 13 0.79 2.90 -5.63
CA ASP A 13 0.81 1.96 -6.72
C ASP A 13 -0.08 0.76 -6.38
N ALA A 14 -0.12 -0.21 -7.26
CA ALA A 14 -1.01 -1.35 -7.08
C ALA A 14 -0.69 -2.10 -5.79
N THR A 15 0.58 -2.23 -5.46
CA THR A 15 0.97 -2.95 -4.26
C THR A 15 0.53 -2.19 -3.02
N SER A 16 0.75 -0.89 -2.99
CA SER A 16 0.35 -0.09 -1.83
C SER A 16 -1.16 -0.10 -1.67
N LYS A 17 -1.88 -0.05 -2.79
CA LYS A 17 -3.32 -0.10 -2.72
C LYS A 17 -3.79 -1.43 -2.14
N ALA A 18 -3.15 -2.53 -2.52
CA ALA A 18 -3.50 -3.82 -1.99
C ALA A 18 -3.25 -3.88 -0.49
N ILE A 19 -2.16 -3.26 -0.01
CA ILE A 19 -1.88 -3.22 1.41
C ILE A 19 -2.97 -2.47 2.15
N VAL A 20 -3.37 -1.33 1.62
CA VAL A 20 -4.43 -0.54 2.25
C VAL A 20 -5.72 -1.33 2.31
N GLU A 21 -6.04 -2.05 1.25
CA GLU A 21 -7.26 -2.85 1.23
C GLU A 21 -7.22 -3.95 2.27
N GLN A 22 -6.05 -4.56 2.47
CA GLN A 22 -5.93 -5.58 3.50
C GLN A 22 -6.15 -4.98 4.89
N LEU A 23 -5.60 -3.81 5.14
CA LEU A 23 -5.78 -3.16 6.43
C LEU A 23 -7.22 -2.74 6.65
N GLN A 24 -7.90 -2.31 5.60
CA GLN A 24 -9.29 -1.93 5.73
C GLN A 24 -10.18 -3.14 5.98
N ALA A 25 -9.82 -4.26 5.38
CA ALA A 25 -10.62 -5.46 5.56
C ALA A 25 -10.45 -6.02 6.97
N ASP A 26 -9.24 -5.93 7.51
CA ASP A 26 -8.97 -6.46 8.84
C ASP A 26 -7.83 -5.68 9.44
N GLY A 27 -8.13 -4.70 10.24
CA GLY A 27 -7.12 -3.85 10.83
C GLY A 27 -6.17 -4.55 11.76
N ARG A 28 -6.49 -5.79 12.14
CA ARG A 28 -5.59 -6.53 13.01
C ARG A 28 -4.66 -7.44 12.26
N ARG A 29 -4.77 -7.49 10.96
CA ARG A 29 -3.92 -8.37 10.19
C ARG A 29 -2.48 -7.92 10.32
N SER A 30 -1.59 -8.86 10.56
CA SER A 30 -0.19 -8.51 10.74
C SER A 30 0.44 -8.16 9.41
N TYR A 31 1.53 -7.41 9.48
CA TYR A 31 2.26 -7.07 8.26
C TYR A 31 2.83 -8.32 7.60
N ALA A 32 3.17 -9.33 8.40
CA ALA A 32 3.67 -10.57 7.81
C ALA A 32 2.60 -11.23 6.96
N GLU A 33 1.36 -11.23 7.44
CA GLU A 33 0.29 -11.82 6.66
C GLU A 33 -0.05 -10.99 5.44
N ILE A 34 -0.03 -9.68 5.59
CA ILE A 34 -0.26 -8.81 4.44
C ILE A 34 0.81 -9.06 3.40
N GLY A 35 2.05 -9.22 3.83
CA GLY A 35 3.12 -9.49 2.90
C GLY A 35 2.90 -10.75 2.11
N LYS A 36 2.38 -11.79 2.74
CA LYS A 36 2.09 -13.01 2.02
C LYS A 36 1.06 -12.80 0.92
N VAL A 37 0.07 -11.97 1.19
CA VAL A 37 -0.97 -11.72 0.21
C VAL A 37 -0.45 -10.88 -0.94
N VAL A 38 0.37 -9.88 -0.66
CA VAL A 38 0.81 -8.97 -1.70
C VAL A 38 2.18 -9.34 -2.26
N GLY A 39 2.81 -10.40 -1.75
CA GLY A 39 4.09 -10.84 -2.28
C GLY A 39 5.29 -10.08 -1.78
N LEU A 40 5.23 -9.55 -0.56
CA LEU A 40 6.32 -8.79 0.00
C LEU A 40 6.72 -9.36 1.35
N SER A 41 7.92 -9.01 1.80
CA SER A 41 8.33 -9.33 3.15
C SER A 41 7.64 -8.41 4.13
N GLU A 42 7.67 -8.80 5.39
CA GLU A 42 7.09 -7.98 6.43
C GLU A 42 7.74 -6.61 6.47
N ALA A 43 9.07 -6.58 6.36
CA ALA A 43 9.78 -5.30 6.41
C ALA A 43 9.39 -4.41 5.24
N ALA A 44 9.19 -4.99 4.06
CA ALA A 44 8.78 -4.21 2.90
C ALA A 44 7.37 -3.65 3.08
N VAL A 45 6.48 -4.44 3.66
CA VAL A 45 5.14 -3.94 3.94
C VAL A 45 5.21 -2.78 4.91
N ARG A 46 6.02 -2.92 5.96
CA ARG A 46 6.13 -1.86 6.96
C ARG A 46 6.66 -0.58 6.33
N GLN A 47 7.64 -0.68 5.47
CA GLN A 47 8.17 0.50 4.81
C GLN A 47 7.12 1.18 3.95
N ARG A 48 6.32 0.41 3.26
CA ARG A 48 5.30 1.00 2.43
C ARG A 48 4.22 1.68 3.25
N VAL A 49 3.85 1.08 4.36
CA VAL A 49 2.87 1.69 5.25
C VAL A 49 3.41 3.01 5.79
N GLN A 50 4.68 3.02 6.17
CA GLN A 50 5.27 4.26 6.65
C GLN A 50 5.24 5.35 5.61
N LYS A 51 5.53 5.01 4.36
CA LYS A 51 5.48 6.02 3.32
C LYS A 51 4.08 6.54 3.11
N LEU A 52 3.11 5.70 3.22
CA LEU A 52 1.73 6.13 3.06
C LEU A 52 1.33 7.11 4.15
N THR A 53 1.83 6.91 5.35
CA THR A 53 1.46 7.79 6.45
C THR A 53 2.29 9.04 6.51
N GLU A 54 3.42 9.06 5.86
CA GLU A 54 4.26 10.25 5.85
C GLU A 54 3.80 11.31 4.88
N SER A 55 3.06 10.96 3.91
CA SER A 55 2.70 11.93 2.88
C SER A 55 1.68 12.97 3.32
#